data_d88fda9f934c8f54a17b37c5bb59b9f3
#
_entry.id   d88fda9f934c8f54a17b37c5bb59b9f3
#
_cell.length_a   1.000
_cell.length_b   1.000
_cell.length_c   1.000
_cell.angle_alpha   90.00
_cell.angle_beta   90.00
_cell.angle_gamma   90.00
#
_symmetry.space_group_name_H-M   'P 1'
#
loop_
_entity.id
_entity.type
_entity.pdbx_description
1 polymer ?
#
loop_
_entity_poly.entity_id
_entity_poly.type
_entity_poly.pdbx_seq_one_letter_code
_entity_poly.pdbx_strand_id
1 'polypeptide(L)'
;MSVNKEVKKITTNTLQKMKSSGEKISMITAYDYSFARIFDAAGIDIILVGDSASNVMAGHETTLPITLDQMIYHAASVVRGIDRCLVVVDLPFGSYQGNSKEALNSAIRIMKETGGHAIKLEGGEEVAESVKRIIGSGVPVMGHLGLTPQSIYKFGTYTVRAKEEAEAEKLKRDALMLQEAGCFAIVLEKIPASLAKEVSESLSIPTIGIGAGGNCDGQVLVMHDMLGINTEFKPRFLRVYLNMYEQITGAVQKYIADVKSNDFPNESEQY
;
A
#
# COMPACT_ATOMS: atom_id res chain seq x y z
N MET A 1 33.48 -21.28 4.40
CA MET A 1 32.10 -21.55 4.85
C MET A 1 31.36 -20.23 4.77
N SER A 2 30.48 -20.06 3.79
CA SER A 2 29.59 -18.88 3.69
C SER A 2 28.56 -19.01 4.80
N VAL A 3 28.63 -18.12 5.79
CA VAL A 3 27.57 -17.96 6.78
C VAL A 3 26.42 -17.31 6.02
N ASN A 4 25.45 -18.10 5.56
CA ASN A 4 24.15 -17.56 5.12
C ASN A 4 23.58 -16.83 6.34
N LYS A 5 23.67 -15.49 6.37
CA LYS A 5 22.88 -14.69 7.30
C LYS A 5 21.42 -14.95 6.98
N GLU A 6 20.75 -15.67 7.84
CA GLU A 6 19.31 -15.88 7.74
C GLU A 6 18.63 -14.50 7.69
N VAL A 7 17.98 -14.19 6.58
CA VAL A 7 17.31 -12.89 6.40
C VAL A 7 16.11 -12.87 7.34
N LYS A 8 16.14 -11.99 8.34
CA LYS A 8 15.04 -11.85 9.29
C LYS A 8 13.83 -11.23 8.61
N LYS A 9 12.82 -12.05 8.34
CA LYS A 9 11.57 -11.62 7.69
C LYS A 9 10.73 -10.72 8.61
N ILE A 10 10.10 -9.72 8.01
CA ILE A 10 9.08 -8.90 8.66
C ILE A 10 7.76 -9.66 8.65
N THR A 11 7.13 -9.73 9.80
CA THR A 11 5.83 -10.40 10.01
C THR A 11 4.87 -9.46 10.73
N THR A 12 3.59 -9.80 10.81
CA THR A 12 2.60 -9.06 11.59
C THR A 12 3.04 -8.90 13.06
N ASN A 13 3.66 -9.94 13.64
CA ASN A 13 4.24 -9.87 14.99
C ASN A 13 5.42 -8.90 15.10
N THR A 14 6.22 -8.77 14.04
CA THR A 14 7.31 -7.78 14.00
C THR A 14 6.74 -6.37 14.08
N LEU A 15 5.70 -6.07 13.30
CA LEU A 15 5.04 -4.75 13.31
C LEU A 15 4.44 -4.42 14.69
N GLN A 16 3.83 -5.42 15.34
CA GLN A 16 3.31 -5.26 16.71
C GLN A 16 4.42 -4.91 17.72
N LYS A 17 5.60 -5.54 17.58
CA LYS A 17 6.76 -5.22 18.41
C LYS A 17 7.30 -3.83 18.13
N MET A 18 7.35 -3.40 16.86
CA MET A 18 7.76 -2.05 16.48
C MET A 18 6.86 -1.00 17.15
N LYS A 19 5.52 -1.16 17.08
CA LYS A 19 4.60 -0.29 17.81
C LYS A 19 4.91 -0.26 19.31
N SER A 20 5.06 -1.41 19.93
CA SER A 20 5.30 -1.52 21.38
C SER A 20 6.61 -0.88 21.83
N SER A 21 7.63 -0.85 20.95
CA SER A 21 8.93 -0.22 21.20
C SER A 21 9.01 1.25 20.75
N GLY A 22 7.97 1.78 20.11
CA GLY A 22 7.97 3.12 19.53
C GLY A 22 8.78 3.25 18.23
N GLU A 23 9.21 2.13 17.63
CA GLU A 23 9.87 2.10 16.33
C GLU A 23 8.87 2.34 15.20
N LYS A 24 9.20 3.27 14.29
CA LYS A 24 8.29 3.63 13.19
C LYS A 24 8.36 2.62 12.05
N ILE A 25 7.18 2.30 11.51
CA ILE A 25 6.98 1.35 10.40
C ILE A 25 7.02 2.11 9.09
N SER A 26 7.87 1.68 8.18
CA SER A 26 7.96 2.22 6.82
C SER A 26 7.20 1.34 5.83
N MET A 27 6.33 1.96 5.04
CA MET A 27 5.53 1.28 4.03
C MET A 27 5.55 2.06 2.72
N ILE A 28 5.62 1.35 1.60
CA ILE A 28 5.58 1.93 0.25
C ILE A 28 4.77 1.04 -0.68
N THR A 29 4.14 1.61 -1.71
CA THR A 29 3.52 0.77 -2.74
C THR A 29 4.56 0.24 -3.72
N ALA A 30 4.34 -0.96 -4.28
CA ALA A 30 5.03 -1.46 -5.45
C ALA A 30 4.12 -2.36 -6.27
N TYR A 31 4.41 -2.48 -7.58
CA TYR A 31 3.51 -3.15 -8.52
C TYR A 31 4.24 -4.13 -9.45
N ASP A 32 5.55 -4.22 -9.35
CA ASP A 32 6.39 -5.08 -10.19
C ASP A 32 7.60 -5.64 -9.43
N TYR A 33 8.26 -6.59 -10.08
CA TYR A 33 9.42 -7.29 -9.57
C TYR A 33 10.65 -6.39 -9.32
N SER A 34 10.92 -5.46 -10.24
CA SER A 34 12.15 -4.66 -10.21
C SER A 34 12.15 -3.66 -9.06
N PHE A 35 11.05 -2.91 -8.90
CA PHE A 35 10.90 -1.97 -7.78
C PHE A 35 10.79 -2.71 -6.44
N ALA A 36 10.09 -3.86 -6.38
CA ALA A 36 10.03 -4.66 -5.17
C ALA A 36 11.42 -5.05 -4.66
N ARG A 37 12.31 -5.52 -5.55
CA ARG A 37 13.70 -5.83 -5.22
C ARG A 37 14.49 -4.64 -4.68
N ILE A 38 14.32 -3.49 -5.31
CA ILE A 38 15.00 -2.24 -4.87
C ILE A 38 14.53 -1.86 -3.46
N PHE A 39 13.24 -1.90 -3.21
CA PHE A 39 12.67 -1.49 -1.92
C PHE A 39 13.00 -2.48 -0.80
N ASP A 40 12.94 -3.77 -1.09
CA ASP A 40 13.33 -4.81 -0.11
C ASP A 40 14.82 -4.70 0.26
N ALA A 41 15.69 -4.49 -0.74
CA ALA A 41 17.12 -4.25 -0.53
C ALA A 41 17.40 -2.95 0.23
N ALA A 42 16.56 -1.92 0.06
CA ALA A 42 16.65 -0.66 0.82
C ALA A 42 16.18 -0.81 2.28
N GLY A 43 15.56 -1.94 2.64
CA GLY A 43 15.16 -2.23 4.01
C GLY A 43 13.74 -1.76 4.38
N ILE A 44 12.84 -1.56 3.41
CA ILE A 44 11.44 -1.23 3.68
C ILE A 44 10.77 -2.33 4.53
N ASP A 45 9.87 -1.97 5.45
CA ASP A 45 9.22 -2.96 6.30
C ASP A 45 8.01 -3.60 5.61
N ILE A 46 7.21 -2.80 4.91
CA ILE A 46 6.01 -3.27 4.21
C ILE A 46 6.02 -2.78 2.76
N ILE A 47 5.71 -3.69 1.84
CA ILE A 47 5.29 -3.33 0.49
C ILE A 47 3.78 -3.54 0.36
N LEU A 48 3.08 -2.51 -0.09
CA LEU A 48 1.67 -2.56 -0.45
C LEU A 48 1.52 -2.74 -1.96
N VAL A 49 0.91 -3.82 -2.36
CA VAL A 49 0.37 -3.92 -3.72
C VAL A 49 -1.01 -3.28 -3.69
N GLY A 50 -1.04 -1.97 -3.94
CA GLY A 50 -2.22 -1.13 -3.80
C GLY A 50 -3.10 -1.15 -5.05
N ASP A 51 -4.41 -1.00 -4.88
CA ASP A 51 -5.35 -0.77 -5.98
C ASP A 51 -5.11 0.56 -6.71
N SER A 52 -4.29 1.45 -6.13
CA SER A 52 -3.68 2.61 -6.79
C SER A 52 -2.91 2.25 -8.08
N ALA A 53 -2.59 0.97 -8.31
CA ALA A 53 -2.12 0.46 -9.60
C ALA A 53 -3.09 0.83 -10.75
N SER A 54 -4.38 0.92 -10.48
CA SER A 54 -5.37 1.43 -11.44
C SER A 54 -5.00 2.82 -11.98
N ASN A 55 -4.56 3.72 -11.10
CA ASN A 55 -4.18 5.07 -11.47
C ASN A 55 -2.77 5.11 -12.08
N VAL A 56 -1.76 4.62 -11.34
CA VAL A 56 -0.35 4.88 -11.66
C VAL A 56 0.27 3.89 -12.66
N MET A 57 -0.35 2.71 -12.85
CA MET A 57 0.12 1.70 -13.81
C MET A 57 -0.80 1.64 -15.04
N ALA A 58 -2.13 1.76 -14.87
CA ALA A 58 -3.10 1.65 -15.95
C ALA A 58 -3.64 2.99 -16.46
N GLY A 59 -3.36 4.11 -15.75
CA GLY A 59 -3.77 5.47 -16.17
C GLY A 59 -5.26 5.76 -15.98
N HIS A 60 -5.98 5.01 -15.16
CA HIS A 60 -7.38 5.29 -14.85
C HIS A 60 -7.52 6.47 -13.88
N GLU A 61 -8.65 7.17 -13.92
CA GLU A 61 -8.94 8.29 -13.02
C GLU A 61 -9.18 7.87 -11.56
N THR A 62 -9.64 6.62 -11.33
CA THR A 62 -9.97 6.10 -10.01
C THR A 62 -9.35 4.70 -9.81
N THR A 63 -9.39 4.22 -8.56
CA THR A 63 -8.96 2.85 -8.23
C THR A 63 -9.99 1.78 -8.64
N LEU A 64 -11.22 2.17 -8.99
CA LEU A 64 -12.33 1.24 -9.21
C LEU A 64 -12.17 0.26 -10.38
N PRO A 65 -11.55 0.62 -11.53
CA PRO A 65 -11.48 -0.28 -12.68
C PRO A 65 -10.58 -1.50 -12.52
N ILE A 66 -9.61 -1.47 -11.60
CA ILE A 66 -8.66 -2.58 -11.46
C ILE A 66 -9.36 -3.86 -11.01
N THR A 67 -9.06 -4.97 -11.67
CA THR A 67 -9.66 -6.27 -11.37
C THR A 67 -8.85 -7.09 -10.37
N LEU A 68 -9.47 -8.09 -9.77
CA LEU A 68 -8.78 -9.05 -8.90
C LEU A 68 -7.64 -9.77 -9.63
N ASP A 69 -7.82 -10.14 -10.91
CA ASP A 69 -6.79 -10.81 -11.71
C ASP A 69 -5.57 -9.90 -11.96
N GLN A 70 -5.80 -8.61 -12.20
CA GLN A 70 -4.72 -7.63 -12.32
C GLN A 70 -3.97 -7.45 -10.99
N MET A 71 -4.69 -7.38 -9.88
CA MET A 71 -4.07 -7.33 -8.54
C MET A 71 -3.24 -8.58 -8.27
N ILE A 72 -3.71 -9.75 -8.63
CA ILE A 72 -2.97 -11.02 -8.53
C ILE A 72 -1.70 -10.98 -9.39
N TYR A 73 -1.76 -10.47 -10.61
CA TYR A 73 -0.59 -10.33 -11.48
C TYR A 73 0.49 -9.43 -10.85
N HIS A 74 0.10 -8.24 -10.36
CA HIS A 74 1.01 -7.33 -9.68
C HIS A 74 1.59 -7.95 -8.40
N ALA A 75 0.75 -8.54 -7.56
CA ALA A 75 1.17 -9.13 -6.31
C ALA A 75 2.13 -10.30 -6.50
N ALA A 76 1.86 -11.20 -7.44
CA ALA A 76 2.76 -12.30 -7.79
C ALA A 76 4.14 -11.79 -8.29
N SER A 77 4.14 -10.67 -9.02
CA SER A 77 5.38 -10.04 -9.49
C SER A 77 6.19 -9.46 -8.33
N VAL A 78 5.53 -8.75 -7.41
CA VAL A 78 6.16 -8.17 -6.21
C VAL A 78 6.72 -9.26 -5.30
N VAL A 79 5.93 -10.30 -5.00
CA VAL A 79 6.33 -11.39 -4.09
C VAL A 79 7.59 -12.11 -4.58
N ARG A 80 7.77 -12.29 -5.89
CA ARG A 80 9.01 -12.87 -6.43
C ARG A 80 10.24 -11.98 -6.27
N GLY A 81 10.05 -10.70 -5.98
CA GLY A 81 11.12 -9.71 -5.86
C GLY A 81 11.61 -9.47 -4.43
N ILE A 82 11.02 -10.10 -3.42
CA ILE A 82 11.34 -9.80 -2.02
C ILE A 82 11.87 -11.02 -1.26
N ASP A 83 12.70 -10.75 -0.28
CA ASP A 83 13.23 -11.75 0.66
C ASP A 83 12.84 -11.44 2.12
N ARG A 84 12.66 -10.16 2.47
CA ARG A 84 12.53 -9.69 3.85
C ARG A 84 11.17 -9.06 4.18
N CYS A 85 10.69 -8.11 3.40
CA CYS A 85 9.56 -7.26 3.76
C CYS A 85 8.23 -8.02 3.81
N LEU A 86 7.26 -7.47 4.55
CA LEU A 86 5.87 -7.94 4.54
C LEU A 86 5.16 -7.42 3.29
N VAL A 87 4.53 -8.30 2.52
CA VAL A 87 3.69 -7.90 1.36
C VAL A 87 2.22 -7.95 1.75
N VAL A 88 1.56 -6.80 1.65
CA VAL A 88 0.12 -6.62 1.82
C VAL A 88 -0.50 -6.35 0.46
N VAL A 89 -1.61 -7.00 0.13
CA VAL A 89 -2.29 -6.87 -1.16
C VAL A 89 -3.70 -6.34 -0.97
N ASP A 90 -4.07 -5.31 -1.73
CA ASP A 90 -5.43 -4.77 -1.69
C ASP A 90 -6.43 -5.72 -2.34
N LEU A 91 -7.58 -5.90 -1.69
CA LEU A 91 -8.78 -6.36 -2.35
C LEU A 91 -9.37 -5.21 -3.19
N PRO A 92 -9.45 -5.34 -4.52
CA PRO A 92 -9.99 -4.27 -5.36
C PRO A 92 -11.51 -4.12 -5.18
N PHE A 93 -12.02 -2.96 -5.57
CA PHE A 93 -13.45 -2.68 -5.54
C PHE A 93 -14.28 -3.78 -6.23
N GLY A 94 -15.39 -4.16 -5.63
CA GLY A 94 -16.30 -5.21 -6.13
C GLY A 94 -15.89 -6.63 -5.73
N SER A 95 -14.72 -6.83 -5.12
CA SER A 95 -14.24 -8.18 -4.74
C SER A 95 -14.57 -8.60 -3.30
N TYR A 96 -15.12 -7.67 -2.47
CA TYR A 96 -15.38 -7.96 -1.04
C TYR A 96 -16.63 -7.24 -0.47
N GLN A 97 -17.20 -6.28 -1.20
CA GLN A 97 -18.34 -5.49 -0.72
C GLN A 97 -19.68 -6.23 -0.86
N GLY A 98 -19.79 -7.20 -1.78
CA GLY A 98 -21.04 -7.90 -2.06
C GLY A 98 -21.51 -8.79 -0.91
N ASN A 99 -20.63 -9.64 -0.41
CA ASN A 99 -20.87 -10.47 0.76
C ASN A 99 -19.56 -11.09 1.29
N SER A 100 -19.60 -11.58 2.52
CA SER A 100 -18.42 -12.13 3.21
C SER A 100 -17.86 -13.43 2.60
N LYS A 101 -18.65 -14.19 1.85
CA LYS A 101 -18.18 -15.39 1.14
C LYS A 101 -17.35 -15.03 -0.10
N GLU A 102 -17.78 -14.05 -0.86
CA GLU A 102 -17.02 -13.51 -1.99
C GLU A 102 -15.72 -12.86 -1.54
N ALA A 103 -15.77 -12.08 -0.45
CA ALA A 103 -14.60 -11.51 0.19
C ALA A 103 -13.56 -12.57 0.56
N LEU A 104 -14.00 -13.66 1.20
CA LEU A 104 -13.12 -14.78 1.54
C LEU A 104 -12.53 -15.45 0.29
N ASN A 105 -13.34 -15.70 -0.74
CA ASN A 105 -12.87 -16.33 -1.98
C ASN A 105 -11.81 -15.46 -2.67
N SER A 106 -12.01 -14.14 -2.71
CA SER A 106 -11.05 -13.19 -3.26
C SER A 106 -9.74 -13.18 -2.46
N ALA A 107 -9.81 -13.17 -1.14
CA ALA A 107 -8.66 -13.26 -0.26
C ALA A 107 -7.89 -14.57 -0.47
N ILE A 108 -8.58 -15.71 -0.54
CA ILE A 108 -7.97 -17.02 -0.80
C ILE A 108 -7.24 -17.03 -2.14
N ARG A 109 -7.83 -16.45 -3.20
CA ARG A 109 -7.18 -16.34 -4.50
C ARG A 109 -5.87 -15.57 -4.41
N ILE A 110 -5.88 -14.38 -3.81
CA ILE A 110 -4.66 -13.60 -3.61
C ILE A 110 -3.60 -14.42 -2.88
N MET A 111 -3.92 -14.99 -1.73
CA MET A 111 -2.94 -15.74 -0.92
C MET A 111 -2.36 -16.94 -1.68
N LYS A 112 -3.18 -17.71 -2.37
CA LYS A 112 -2.76 -18.94 -3.07
C LYS A 112 -2.02 -18.66 -4.38
N GLU A 113 -2.48 -17.68 -5.16
CA GLU A 113 -1.95 -17.43 -6.50
C GLU A 113 -0.72 -16.53 -6.47
N THR A 114 -0.51 -15.75 -5.40
CA THR A 114 0.59 -14.79 -5.33
C THR A 114 1.65 -15.14 -4.30
N GLY A 115 1.30 -15.84 -3.23
CA GLY A 115 2.15 -15.99 -2.04
C GLY A 115 2.25 -14.72 -1.19
N GLY A 116 1.34 -13.75 -1.36
CA GLY A 116 1.22 -12.56 -0.51
C GLY A 116 1.04 -12.92 0.97
N HIS A 117 1.40 -12.02 1.86
CA HIS A 117 1.45 -12.32 3.30
C HIS A 117 0.20 -11.86 4.05
N ALA A 118 -0.49 -10.85 3.55
CA ALA A 118 -1.70 -10.28 4.14
C ALA A 118 -2.53 -9.57 3.06
N ILE A 119 -3.77 -9.26 3.37
CA ILE A 119 -4.62 -8.44 2.50
C ILE A 119 -4.99 -7.12 3.19
N LYS A 120 -5.36 -6.10 2.39
CA LYS A 120 -5.98 -4.88 2.88
C LYS A 120 -7.36 -4.69 2.23
N LEU A 121 -8.29 -4.09 2.96
CA LEU A 121 -9.59 -3.70 2.45
C LEU A 121 -10.08 -2.43 3.13
N GLU A 122 -10.95 -1.70 2.45
CA GLU A 122 -11.45 -0.40 2.85
C GLU A 122 -12.84 -0.50 3.48
N GLY A 123 -13.05 0.26 4.55
CA GLY A 123 -14.31 0.39 5.27
C GLY A 123 -14.22 -0.04 6.72
N GLY A 124 -15.24 0.33 7.49
CA GLY A 124 -15.41 0.01 8.89
C GLY A 124 -16.53 -1.01 9.11
N GLU A 125 -17.59 -0.59 9.80
CA GLU A 125 -18.75 -1.44 10.10
C GLU A 125 -19.32 -2.16 8.88
N GLU A 126 -19.30 -1.51 7.72
CA GLU A 126 -19.88 -2.02 6.47
C GLU A 126 -19.20 -3.32 5.98
N VAL A 127 -17.94 -3.54 6.36
CA VAL A 127 -17.14 -4.69 5.93
C VAL A 127 -16.75 -5.62 7.09
N ALA A 128 -17.25 -5.37 8.28
CA ALA A 128 -16.88 -6.10 9.50
C ALA A 128 -17.06 -7.62 9.39
N GLU A 129 -18.16 -8.09 8.76
CA GLU A 129 -18.41 -9.52 8.55
C GLU A 129 -17.36 -10.13 7.60
N SER A 130 -17.03 -9.43 6.52
CA SER A 130 -15.99 -9.85 5.57
C SER A 130 -14.63 -9.96 6.26
N VAL A 131 -14.25 -8.96 7.06
CA VAL A 131 -13.01 -8.96 7.86
C VAL A 131 -12.95 -10.18 8.79
N LYS A 132 -13.97 -10.38 9.62
CA LYS A 132 -14.03 -11.51 10.55
C LYS A 132 -13.92 -12.86 9.84
N ARG A 133 -14.61 -13.00 8.69
CA ARG A 133 -14.60 -14.25 7.93
C ARG A 133 -13.25 -14.56 7.32
N ILE A 134 -12.58 -13.54 6.79
CA ILE A 134 -11.23 -13.69 6.21
C ILE A 134 -10.22 -14.03 7.31
N ILE A 135 -10.22 -13.31 8.42
CA ILE A 135 -9.33 -13.58 9.56
C ILE A 135 -9.58 -14.97 10.15
N GLY A 136 -10.85 -15.38 10.25
CA GLY A 136 -11.21 -16.71 10.71
C GLY A 136 -10.69 -17.86 9.83
N SER A 137 -10.33 -17.58 8.57
CA SER A 137 -9.66 -18.54 7.67
C SER A 137 -8.14 -18.62 7.83
N GLY A 138 -7.55 -17.75 8.68
CA GLY A 138 -6.11 -17.67 8.90
C GLY A 138 -5.38 -16.63 8.04
N VAL A 139 -6.09 -15.82 7.26
CA VAL A 139 -5.49 -14.74 6.44
C VAL A 139 -5.39 -13.46 7.26
N PRO A 140 -4.19 -12.87 7.44
CA PRO A 140 -4.05 -11.59 8.14
C PRO A 140 -4.69 -10.45 7.35
N VAL A 141 -5.38 -9.53 8.05
CA VAL A 141 -6.09 -8.40 7.45
C VAL A 141 -5.58 -7.08 8.01
N MET A 142 -5.29 -6.12 7.12
CA MET A 142 -5.08 -4.71 7.41
C MET A 142 -6.35 -3.95 7.07
N GLY A 143 -6.90 -3.18 8.00
CA GLY A 143 -8.03 -2.27 7.76
C GLY A 143 -7.60 -0.98 7.06
N HIS A 144 -8.56 -0.23 6.51
CA HIS A 144 -8.31 1.08 5.94
C HIS A 144 -9.51 2.02 6.20
N LEU A 145 -9.27 3.11 6.92
CA LEU A 145 -10.27 4.10 7.35
C LEU A 145 -9.87 5.54 6.95
N GLY A 146 -10.83 6.43 6.99
CA GLY A 146 -10.69 7.82 6.60
C GLY A 146 -11.13 8.05 5.16
N LEU A 147 -10.29 8.63 4.33
CA LEU A 147 -10.53 8.65 2.89
C LEU A 147 -10.26 7.24 2.35
N THR A 148 -11.29 6.63 1.84
CA THR A 148 -11.22 5.33 1.17
C THR A 148 -11.43 5.55 -0.33
N PRO A 149 -10.37 5.46 -1.18
CA PRO A 149 -10.45 5.76 -2.61
C PRO A 149 -11.52 4.96 -3.36
N GLN A 150 -11.80 3.72 -2.94
CA GLN A 150 -12.88 2.92 -3.51
C GLN A 150 -14.28 3.50 -3.28
N SER A 151 -14.43 4.41 -2.33
CA SER A 151 -15.68 5.13 -2.05
C SER A 151 -15.74 6.53 -2.67
N ILE A 152 -14.88 6.84 -3.66
CA ILE A 152 -14.71 8.19 -4.20
C ILE A 152 -16.03 8.79 -4.72
N TYR A 153 -16.88 8.02 -5.38
CA TYR A 153 -18.16 8.51 -5.87
C TYR A 153 -19.18 8.77 -4.74
N LYS A 154 -19.07 8.06 -3.62
CA LYS A 154 -19.86 8.37 -2.40
C LYS A 154 -19.40 9.67 -1.76
N PHE A 155 -18.10 9.94 -1.76
CA PHE A 155 -17.54 11.16 -1.17
C PHE A 155 -17.58 12.37 -2.11
N GLY A 156 -17.54 12.15 -3.41
CA GLY A 156 -17.54 13.19 -4.45
C GLY A 156 -16.23 13.95 -4.58
N THR A 157 -15.31 13.83 -3.62
CA THR A 157 -14.01 14.53 -3.61
C THR A 157 -12.95 13.77 -2.83
N TYR A 158 -11.68 14.08 -3.09
CA TYR A 158 -10.53 13.61 -2.31
C TYR A 158 -10.18 14.53 -1.12
N THR A 159 -11.16 15.16 -0.47
CA THR A 159 -10.94 16.05 0.68
C THR A 159 -10.63 15.27 1.96
N VAL A 160 -10.08 15.98 2.94
CA VAL A 160 -9.84 15.44 4.30
C VAL A 160 -11.15 15.00 4.92
N ARG A 161 -11.21 13.77 5.42
CA ARG A 161 -12.36 13.12 6.05
C ARG A 161 -12.37 13.32 7.57
N ALA A 162 -13.48 12.97 8.20
CA ALA A 162 -13.65 12.99 9.65
C ALA A 162 -13.26 14.33 10.31
N LYS A 163 -13.64 15.45 9.67
CA LYS A 163 -13.54 16.79 10.24
C LYS A 163 -14.73 17.09 11.17
N GLU A 164 -15.90 16.55 10.83
CA GLU A 164 -17.10 16.70 11.60
C GLU A 164 -17.14 15.67 12.73
N GLU A 165 -17.64 16.07 13.91
CA GLU A 165 -17.68 15.26 15.12
C GLU A 165 -18.28 13.87 14.88
N ALA A 166 -19.43 13.81 14.20
CA ALA A 166 -20.14 12.55 13.95
C ALA A 166 -19.29 11.56 13.11
N GLU A 167 -18.55 12.07 12.12
CA GLU A 167 -17.67 11.24 11.28
C GLU A 167 -16.41 10.84 12.06
N ALA A 168 -15.87 11.72 12.90
CA ALA A 168 -14.74 11.43 13.76
C ALA A 168 -15.07 10.32 14.77
N GLU A 169 -16.21 10.42 15.44
CA GLU A 169 -16.69 9.39 16.37
C GLU A 169 -16.98 8.05 15.68
N LYS A 170 -17.55 8.08 14.45
CA LYS A 170 -17.71 6.85 13.65
C LYS A 170 -16.35 6.21 13.37
N LEU A 171 -15.36 6.99 12.93
CA LEU A 171 -14.01 6.49 12.61
C LEU A 171 -13.35 5.85 13.84
N LYS A 172 -13.48 6.45 15.03
CA LYS A 172 -12.96 5.88 16.29
C LYS A 172 -13.61 4.53 16.61
N ARG A 173 -14.94 4.44 16.50
CA ARG A 173 -15.66 3.17 16.71
C ARG A 173 -15.26 2.10 15.69
N ASP A 174 -15.16 2.47 14.41
CA ASP A 174 -14.76 1.55 13.35
C ASP A 174 -13.33 1.03 13.56
N ALA A 175 -12.41 1.88 14.02
CA ALA A 175 -11.03 1.48 14.30
C ALA A 175 -10.95 0.45 15.45
N LEU A 176 -11.68 0.67 16.54
CA LEU A 176 -11.77 -0.29 17.65
C LEU A 176 -12.41 -1.60 17.20
N MET A 177 -13.50 -1.53 16.45
CA MET A 177 -14.20 -2.70 15.92
C MET A 177 -13.31 -3.53 14.98
N LEU A 178 -12.53 -2.91 14.12
CA LEU A 178 -11.58 -3.61 13.25
C LEU A 178 -10.47 -4.29 14.05
N GLN A 179 -9.98 -3.65 15.11
CA GLN A 179 -9.04 -4.28 16.04
C GLN A 179 -9.66 -5.49 16.72
N GLU A 180 -10.88 -5.36 17.25
CA GLU A 180 -11.62 -6.46 17.89
C GLU A 180 -11.94 -7.60 16.93
N ALA A 181 -12.16 -7.29 15.66
CA ALA A 181 -12.31 -8.27 14.59
C ALA A 181 -11.01 -9.04 14.29
N GLY A 182 -9.85 -8.54 14.77
CA GLY A 182 -8.55 -9.20 14.63
C GLY A 182 -7.66 -8.63 13.52
N CYS A 183 -7.94 -7.43 13.00
CA CYS A 183 -7.00 -6.76 12.10
C CYS A 183 -5.64 -6.57 12.79
N PHE A 184 -4.54 -6.81 12.06
CA PHE A 184 -3.20 -6.65 12.61
C PHE A 184 -2.67 -5.20 12.54
N ALA A 185 -3.25 -4.36 11.69
CA ALA A 185 -2.93 -2.95 11.51
C ALA A 185 -4.09 -2.22 10.81
N ILE A 186 -4.09 -0.88 10.86
CA ILE A 186 -5.07 -0.03 10.17
C ILE A 186 -4.36 1.10 9.44
N VAL A 187 -4.68 1.32 8.15
CA VAL A 187 -4.32 2.53 7.42
C VAL A 187 -5.29 3.65 7.79
N LEU A 188 -4.76 4.84 8.07
CA LEU A 188 -5.52 6.07 8.31
C LEU A 188 -5.18 7.06 7.20
N GLU A 189 -6.14 7.33 6.30
CA GLU A 189 -5.90 8.19 5.15
C GLU A 189 -6.66 9.51 5.26
N LYS A 190 -5.91 10.61 5.03
CA LYS A 190 -6.46 11.97 4.86
C LYS A 190 -7.50 12.36 5.94
N ILE A 191 -7.11 12.24 7.19
CA ILE A 191 -7.87 12.67 8.38
C ILE A 191 -7.09 13.73 9.18
N PRO A 192 -7.73 14.49 10.07
CA PRO A 192 -7.02 15.43 10.96
C PRO A 192 -5.94 14.72 11.77
N ALA A 193 -4.77 15.35 11.90
CA ALA A 193 -3.63 14.77 12.63
C ALA A 193 -3.92 14.55 14.14
N SER A 194 -4.77 15.37 14.74
CA SER A 194 -5.24 15.18 16.11
C SER A 194 -6.07 13.92 16.27
N LEU A 195 -7.01 13.69 15.35
CA LEU A 195 -7.84 12.49 15.35
C LEU A 195 -7.00 11.22 15.10
N ALA A 196 -6.05 11.28 14.15
CA ALA A 196 -5.13 10.17 13.91
C ALA A 196 -4.29 9.82 15.15
N LYS A 197 -3.88 10.84 15.93
CA LYS A 197 -3.19 10.64 17.21
C LYS A 197 -4.08 9.91 18.21
N GLU A 198 -5.29 10.41 18.44
CA GLU A 198 -6.26 9.79 19.37
C GLU A 198 -6.53 8.33 19.01
N VAL A 199 -6.78 8.05 17.72
CA VAL A 199 -7.00 6.67 17.24
C VAL A 199 -5.76 5.80 17.44
N SER A 200 -4.57 6.30 17.11
CA SER A 200 -3.32 5.53 17.26
C SER A 200 -3.01 5.19 18.72
N GLU A 201 -3.31 6.11 19.64
CA GLU A 201 -3.11 5.92 21.08
C GLU A 201 -4.17 4.98 21.70
N SER A 202 -5.39 4.92 21.14
CA SER A 202 -6.47 4.06 21.61
C SER A 202 -6.34 2.59 21.18
N LEU A 203 -5.54 2.32 20.14
CA LEU A 203 -5.37 0.98 19.58
C LEU A 203 -4.10 0.30 20.08
N SER A 204 -4.18 -1.02 20.27
CA SER A 204 -2.99 -1.85 20.52
C SER A 204 -2.29 -2.30 19.24
N ILE A 205 -2.97 -2.29 18.10
CA ILE A 205 -2.43 -2.63 16.78
C ILE A 205 -1.82 -1.40 16.09
N PRO A 206 -0.82 -1.57 15.19
CA PRO A 206 -0.21 -0.47 14.46
C PRO A 206 -1.19 0.33 13.59
N THR A 207 -0.99 1.64 13.54
CA THR A 207 -1.62 2.54 12.57
C THR A 207 -0.61 3.04 11.56
N ILE A 208 -0.98 3.05 10.26
CA ILE A 208 -0.16 3.51 9.16
C ILE A 208 -0.82 4.74 8.53
N GLY A 209 -0.17 5.89 8.60
CA GLY A 209 -0.73 7.14 8.10
C GLY A 209 -0.39 7.43 6.64
N ILE A 210 -1.33 8.04 5.94
CA ILE A 210 -1.10 8.76 4.68
C ILE A 210 -1.95 10.04 4.68
N GLY A 211 -1.30 11.19 4.78
CA GLY A 211 -2.02 12.46 4.97
C GLY A 211 -2.79 12.55 6.31
N ALA A 212 -2.35 11.81 7.31
CA ALA A 212 -2.94 11.75 8.67
C ALA A 212 -2.01 12.32 9.77
N GLY A 213 -0.95 13.03 9.38
CA GLY A 213 0.04 13.57 10.30
C GLY A 213 1.09 12.55 10.78
N GLY A 214 1.97 12.98 11.70
CA GLY A 214 3.15 12.21 12.11
C GLY A 214 2.96 11.31 13.34
N ASN A 215 1.76 11.26 13.92
CA ASN A 215 1.53 10.52 15.17
C ASN A 215 1.09 9.06 14.98
N CYS A 216 0.88 8.61 13.74
CA CYS A 216 0.70 7.18 13.46
C CYS A 216 1.98 6.39 13.72
N ASP A 217 1.87 5.08 13.90
CA ASP A 217 3.00 4.19 14.16
C ASP A 217 3.86 3.97 12.91
N GLY A 218 3.31 4.20 11.73
CA GLY A 218 4.03 4.15 10.46
C GLY A 218 3.47 5.13 9.43
N GLN A 219 4.07 5.14 8.23
CA GLN A 219 3.65 5.96 7.10
C GLN A 219 3.71 5.16 5.81
N VAL A 220 2.78 5.43 4.89
CA VAL A 220 2.79 4.89 3.53
C VAL A 220 2.75 6.01 2.50
N LEU A 221 3.45 5.82 1.38
CA LEU A 221 3.36 6.65 0.18
C LEU A 221 3.22 5.77 -1.06
N VAL A 222 2.55 6.31 -2.08
CA VAL A 222 2.57 5.73 -3.42
C VAL A 222 3.95 5.97 -4.04
N MET A 223 4.60 4.91 -4.55
CA MET A 223 5.98 5.00 -5.05
C MET A 223 6.14 6.01 -6.18
N HIS A 224 5.17 6.10 -7.08
CA HIS A 224 5.21 7.03 -8.22
C HIS A 224 5.21 8.48 -7.78
N ASP A 225 4.49 8.78 -6.70
CA ASP A 225 4.45 10.12 -6.12
C ASP A 225 5.75 10.41 -5.37
N MET A 226 6.19 9.48 -4.51
CA MET A 226 7.41 9.63 -3.70
C MET A 226 8.67 9.77 -4.55
N LEU A 227 8.75 9.04 -5.67
CA LEU A 227 9.89 9.07 -6.58
C LEU A 227 9.78 10.18 -7.65
N GLY A 228 8.70 10.97 -7.65
CA GLY A 228 8.52 12.06 -8.60
C GLY A 228 8.34 11.60 -10.05
N ILE A 229 7.71 10.45 -10.26
CA ILE A 229 7.26 9.99 -11.58
C ILE A 229 5.98 10.73 -11.97
N ASN A 230 5.04 10.84 -11.02
CA ASN A 230 3.81 11.61 -11.17
C ASN A 230 4.10 13.09 -10.85
N THR A 231 4.08 13.95 -11.87
CA THR A 231 4.41 15.38 -11.73
C THR A 231 3.20 16.26 -11.42
N GLU A 232 1.99 15.75 -11.64
CA GLU A 232 0.74 16.53 -11.50
C GLU A 232 0.15 16.46 -10.09
N PHE A 233 0.38 15.35 -9.38
CA PHE A 233 -0.16 15.13 -8.04
C PHE A 233 0.79 15.68 -6.96
N LYS A 234 0.44 16.82 -6.35
CA LYS A 234 1.24 17.51 -5.32
C LYS A 234 0.45 17.84 -4.05
N PRO A 235 -0.11 16.86 -3.35
CA PRO A 235 -0.83 17.12 -2.12
C PRO A 235 0.12 17.59 -1.01
N ARG A 236 -0.39 18.34 -0.04
CA ARG A 236 0.39 18.89 1.07
C ARG A 236 1.17 17.84 1.88
N PHE A 237 0.68 16.61 1.95
CA PHE A 237 1.30 15.53 2.73
C PHE A 237 2.42 14.80 1.99
N LEU A 238 2.53 14.99 0.68
CA LEU A 238 3.55 14.31 -0.13
C LEU A 238 4.91 15.00 0.03
N ARG A 239 5.93 14.20 0.34
CA ARG A 239 7.33 14.58 0.17
C ARG A 239 7.90 13.78 -1.00
N VAL A 240 8.42 14.51 -1.99
CA VAL A 240 9.12 13.92 -3.12
C VAL A 240 10.59 13.74 -2.75
N TYR A 241 11.12 12.53 -2.87
CA TYR A 241 12.48 12.16 -2.50
C TYR A 241 13.42 12.05 -3.70
N LEU A 242 12.87 11.92 -4.92
CA LEU A 242 13.62 11.80 -6.17
C LEU A 242 12.79 12.40 -7.30
N ASN A 243 13.44 12.98 -8.32
CA ASN A 243 12.78 13.48 -9.53
C ASN A 243 13.03 12.51 -10.69
N MET A 244 12.40 11.34 -10.65
CA MET A 244 12.59 10.33 -11.69
C MET A 244 12.04 10.74 -13.05
N TYR A 245 10.99 11.55 -13.11
CA TYR A 245 10.44 12.01 -14.38
C TYR A 245 11.49 12.73 -15.24
N GLU A 246 12.20 13.69 -14.65
CA GLU A 246 13.25 14.43 -15.37
C GLU A 246 14.45 13.54 -15.68
N GLN A 247 14.87 12.70 -14.74
CA GLN A 247 16.02 11.81 -14.94
C GLN A 247 15.77 10.79 -16.05
N ILE A 248 14.62 10.16 -16.08
CA ILE A 248 14.24 9.21 -17.12
C ILE A 248 14.10 9.94 -18.47
N THR A 249 13.44 11.10 -18.50
CA THR A 249 13.29 11.91 -19.71
C THR A 249 14.65 12.29 -20.29
N GLY A 250 15.58 12.77 -19.45
CA GLY A 250 16.92 13.12 -19.87
C GLY A 250 17.74 11.92 -20.39
N ALA A 251 17.63 10.77 -19.74
CA ALA A 251 18.28 9.53 -20.19
C ALA A 251 17.75 9.07 -21.56
N VAL A 252 16.43 9.12 -21.75
CA VAL A 252 15.81 8.76 -23.03
C VAL A 252 16.20 9.76 -24.14
N GLN A 253 16.26 11.06 -23.84
CA GLN A 253 16.70 12.08 -24.80
C GLN A 253 18.15 11.85 -25.22
N LYS A 254 19.04 11.49 -24.28
CA LYS A 254 20.43 11.14 -24.60
C LYS A 254 20.50 9.91 -25.50
N TYR A 255 19.81 8.83 -25.15
CA TYR A 255 19.73 7.62 -25.99
C TYR A 255 19.23 7.93 -27.40
N ILE A 256 18.21 8.77 -27.55
CA ILE A 256 17.71 9.20 -28.86
C ILE A 256 18.81 9.94 -29.66
N ALA A 257 19.58 10.81 -29.02
CA ALA A 257 20.66 11.54 -29.65
C ALA A 257 21.77 10.61 -30.13
N ASP A 258 22.19 9.69 -29.27
CA ASP A 258 23.28 8.71 -29.57
C ASP A 258 22.88 7.79 -30.75
N VAL A 259 21.63 7.29 -30.76
CA VAL A 259 21.12 6.48 -31.89
C VAL A 259 21.08 7.30 -33.20
N LYS A 260 20.63 8.55 -33.17
CA LYS A 260 20.48 9.39 -34.36
C LYS A 260 21.81 9.89 -34.90
N SER A 261 22.87 9.97 -34.08
CA SER A 261 24.24 10.32 -34.50
C SER A 261 25.06 9.12 -34.89
N ASN A 262 24.54 7.90 -34.81
CA ASN A 262 25.26 6.63 -34.96
C ASN A 262 26.39 6.44 -33.93
N ASP A 263 26.29 7.05 -32.77
CA ASP A 263 27.19 6.83 -31.64
C ASP A 263 26.82 5.59 -30.84
N PHE A 264 25.55 5.18 -30.93
CA PHE A 264 25.05 3.92 -30.34
C PHE A 264 24.35 3.05 -31.39
N PRO A 265 24.73 1.73 -31.56
CA PRO A 265 25.87 1.09 -30.93
C PRO A 265 27.17 1.48 -31.61
N ASN A 266 28.24 1.75 -30.86
CA ASN A 266 29.58 1.94 -31.38
C ASN A 266 30.32 0.59 -31.53
N GLU A 267 31.59 0.61 -32.03
CA GLU A 267 32.35 -0.61 -32.30
C GLU A 267 32.52 -1.54 -31.10
N SER A 268 32.55 -1.00 -29.89
CA SER A 268 32.68 -1.79 -28.65
C SER A 268 31.38 -2.45 -28.18
N GLU A 269 30.26 -2.08 -28.75
CA GLU A 269 28.91 -2.53 -28.41
C GLU A 269 28.29 -3.44 -29.46
N GLN A 270 29.11 -3.85 -30.50
CA GLN A 270 28.69 -4.74 -31.56
C GLN A 270 29.27 -6.16 -31.37
N TYR A 271 28.59 -7.17 -31.93
CA TYR A 271 29.01 -8.58 -31.91
C TYR A 271 29.58 -9.00 -33.26
#